data_0a9345ba448a636ab33abbb659bd99bf
#
_entry.id   0a9345ba448a636ab33abbb659bd99bf
#
_cell.length_a   1.000
_cell.length_b   1.000
_cell.length_c   1.000
_cell.angle_alpha   90.00
_cell.angle_beta   90.00
_cell.angle_gamma   90.00
#
_symmetry.space_group_name_H-M   'P 1'
#
loop_
_entity.id
_entity.type
_entity.pdbx_description
1 polymer ?
#
loop_
_entity_poly.entity_id
_entity_poly.type
_entity_poly.pdbx_seq_one_letter_code
_entity_poly.pdbx_strand_id
1 'polypeptide(L)'
;LHWPDDYFTLYGELSYTRYDLNNWEYFIISNGSSNNINLSLNLGRSSIDNPIFPRQGSEISFNVSITPPYSLIDNIDYKTLSEVKPTDAGYNASLRERYKWIEYHKWKFKSKFYTALTSGQKCLVLMARADFGLLGHFNKYKKSPFETFYVGGDGMSGYSYNYYTDMVALRGYDNG
;
A
#
# COMPACT_ATOMS: atom_id res chain seq x y z
N LEU A 1 12.68 7.06 18.73
CA LEU A 1 14.10 6.90 18.47
C LEU A 1 14.77 8.26 18.58
N HIS A 2 15.82 8.38 19.42
CA HIS A 2 16.57 9.64 19.60
C HIS A 2 17.79 9.74 18.68
N TRP A 3 17.92 8.87 17.72
CA TRP A 3 19.06 8.89 16.79
C TRP A 3 18.55 8.86 15.36
N PRO A 4 19.05 9.73 14.46
CA PRO A 4 20.11 10.74 14.64
C PRO A 4 19.65 12.06 15.28
N ASP A 5 18.36 12.32 15.39
CA ASP A 5 17.77 13.47 16.09
C ASP A 5 16.41 13.09 16.72
N ASP A 6 15.79 13.99 17.50
CA ASP A 6 14.52 13.77 18.20
C ASP A 6 13.29 13.83 17.28
N TYR A 7 13.47 14.16 15.99
CA TYR A 7 12.40 14.25 15.02
C TYR A 7 12.04 12.92 14.35
N PHE A 8 12.85 11.87 14.57
CA PHE A 8 12.62 10.55 13.99
C PHE A 8 11.65 9.71 14.84
N THR A 9 10.71 9.08 14.13
CA THR A 9 9.79 8.08 14.69
C THR A 9 9.94 6.78 13.92
N LEU A 10 10.01 5.66 14.64
CA LEU A 10 9.97 4.32 14.04
C LEU A 10 8.79 3.57 14.62
N TYR A 11 7.93 3.08 13.74
CA TYR A 11 6.78 2.25 14.08
C TYR A 11 6.86 0.92 13.33
N GLY A 12 6.70 -0.17 14.07
CA GLY A 12 6.66 -1.53 13.51
C GLY A 12 5.33 -2.19 13.86
N GLU A 13 4.75 -2.90 12.90
CA GLU A 13 3.49 -3.59 13.05
C GLU A 13 3.60 -4.98 12.41
N LEU A 14 3.14 -5.99 13.12
CA LEU A 14 2.90 -7.33 12.61
C LEU A 14 1.40 -7.57 12.60
N SER A 15 0.84 -7.82 11.43
CA SER A 15 -0.59 -8.04 11.26
C SER A 15 -0.88 -9.39 10.61
N TYR A 16 -1.99 -10.01 11.02
CA TYR A 16 -2.57 -11.17 10.37
C TYR A 16 -4.00 -10.84 9.98
N THR A 17 -4.32 -11.01 8.70
CA THR A 17 -5.66 -10.78 8.16
C THR A 17 -6.10 -12.00 7.39
N ARG A 18 -7.30 -12.49 7.68
CA ARG A 18 -7.93 -13.54 6.91
C ARG A 18 -9.12 -12.97 6.14
N TYR A 19 -9.16 -13.25 4.85
CA TYR A 19 -10.26 -12.92 3.97
C TYR A 19 -11.05 -14.18 3.69
N ASP A 20 -12.32 -14.22 4.08
CA ASP A 20 -13.27 -15.29 3.74
C ASP A 20 -14.27 -14.72 2.73
N LEU A 21 -14.20 -15.21 1.49
CA LEU A 21 -14.97 -14.70 0.35
C LEU A 21 -16.08 -15.67 0.00
N ASN A 22 -17.30 -15.14 -0.12
CA ASN A 22 -18.48 -15.89 -0.52
C ASN A 22 -19.23 -15.11 -1.61
N ASN A 23 -19.17 -15.59 -2.85
CA ASN A 23 -19.74 -14.97 -4.04
C ASN A 23 -19.38 -13.48 -4.20
N TRP A 24 -18.11 -13.15 -3.96
CA TRP A 24 -17.62 -11.77 -4.06
C TRP A 24 -17.10 -11.48 -5.47
N GLU A 25 -17.85 -10.67 -6.23
CA GLU A 25 -17.57 -10.43 -7.65
C GLU A 25 -16.44 -9.43 -7.90
N TYR A 26 -16.05 -8.63 -6.89
CA TYR A 26 -15.07 -7.55 -7.04
C TYR A 26 -13.60 -8.00 -6.90
N PHE A 27 -13.35 -9.27 -6.57
CA PHE A 27 -12.00 -9.82 -6.51
C PHE A 27 -11.78 -10.91 -7.55
N ILE A 28 -10.51 -11.18 -7.85
CA ILE A 28 -10.09 -12.28 -8.74
C ILE A 28 -10.59 -13.64 -8.20
N ILE A 29 -10.72 -13.75 -6.88
CA ILE A 29 -11.28 -14.92 -6.20
C ILE A 29 -12.66 -14.56 -5.70
N SER A 30 -13.69 -15.18 -6.23
CA SER A 30 -15.07 -14.96 -5.75
C SER A 30 -15.45 -15.80 -4.54
N ASN A 31 -14.83 -16.98 -4.38
CA ASN A 31 -15.12 -17.92 -3.30
C ASN A 31 -13.85 -18.56 -2.76
N GLY A 32 -13.67 -18.50 -1.45
CA GLY A 32 -12.53 -19.14 -0.77
C GLY A 32 -12.00 -18.31 0.39
N SER A 33 -10.90 -18.76 0.97
CA SER A 33 -10.22 -18.04 2.03
C SER A 33 -8.78 -17.71 1.62
N SER A 34 -8.34 -16.51 1.97
CA SER A 34 -6.95 -16.05 1.79
C SER A 34 -6.40 -15.54 3.10
N ASN A 35 -5.14 -15.84 3.37
CA ASN A 35 -4.46 -15.41 4.58
C ASN A 35 -3.34 -14.43 4.24
N ASN A 36 -3.20 -13.40 5.03
CA ASN A 36 -2.18 -12.37 4.87
C ASN A 36 -1.46 -12.16 6.21
N ILE A 37 -0.18 -12.49 6.26
CA ILE A 37 0.71 -12.10 7.36
C ILE A 37 1.58 -10.99 6.82
N ASN A 38 1.51 -9.82 7.43
CA ASN A 38 2.22 -8.64 6.96
C ASN A 38 3.05 -8.03 8.07
N LEU A 39 4.32 -7.77 7.78
CA LEU A 39 5.22 -6.96 8.59
C LEU A 39 5.33 -5.58 7.95
N SER A 40 4.88 -4.56 8.66
CA SER A 40 5.00 -3.16 8.26
C SER A 40 5.98 -2.42 9.14
N LEU A 41 6.89 -1.68 8.50
CA LEU A 41 7.81 -0.76 9.17
C LEU A 41 7.58 0.64 8.60
N ASN A 42 7.41 1.62 9.49
CA ASN A 42 7.27 3.03 9.13
C ASN A 42 8.33 3.85 9.84
N LEU A 43 9.19 4.47 9.05
CA LEU A 43 10.18 5.44 9.49
C LEU A 43 9.68 6.83 9.10
N GLY A 44 9.39 7.66 10.10
CA GLY A 44 8.94 9.04 9.90
C GLY A 44 9.97 10.02 10.46
N ARG A 45 10.08 11.18 9.81
CA ARG A 45 10.78 12.34 10.33
C ARG A 45 9.93 13.59 10.08
N SER A 46 9.69 14.36 11.14
CA SER A 46 8.94 15.60 11.02
C SER A 46 9.67 16.70 11.77
N SER A 47 10.15 17.70 11.04
CA SER A 47 10.84 18.88 11.58
C SER A 47 10.12 20.20 11.22
N ILE A 48 8.79 20.10 10.97
CA ILE A 48 7.95 21.27 10.65
C ILE A 48 7.77 22.15 11.91
N ASP A 49 7.79 23.46 11.71
CA ASP A 49 7.64 24.45 12.77
C ASP A 49 6.20 24.52 13.33
N ASN A 50 5.19 24.30 12.47
CA ASN A 50 3.79 24.33 12.86
C ASN A 50 2.97 23.30 12.07
N PRO A 51 2.22 22.41 12.75
CA PRO A 51 1.43 21.37 12.07
C PRO A 51 0.28 21.90 11.20
N ILE A 52 -0.30 23.06 11.55
CA ILE A 52 -1.48 23.60 10.86
C ILE A 52 -1.07 24.53 9.71
N PHE A 53 -0.12 25.44 9.97
CA PHE A 53 0.39 26.41 9.00
C PHE A 53 1.92 26.38 8.96
N PRO A 54 2.51 25.31 8.40
CA PRO A 54 3.95 25.19 8.34
C PRO A 54 4.58 26.28 7.48
N ARG A 55 5.63 26.91 7.98
CA ARG A 55 6.39 27.94 7.25
C ARG A 55 7.76 27.42 6.82
N GLN A 56 8.32 26.50 7.58
CA GLN A 56 9.61 25.89 7.30
C GLN A 56 9.71 24.48 7.86
N GLY A 57 10.64 23.72 7.31
CA GLY A 57 10.90 22.36 7.75
C GLY A 57 10.53 21.30 6.74
N SER A 58 10.63 20.06 7.14
CA SER A 58 10.34 18.91 6.29
C SER A 58 9.57 17.83 7.02
N GLU A 59 8.75 17.12 6.28
CA GLU A 59 8.07 15.90 6.72
C GLU A 59 8.41 14.79 5.73
N ILE A 60 9.03 13.73 6.21
CA ILE A 60 9.44 12.59 5.41
C ILE A 60 8.89 11.33 6.06
N SER A 61 8.29 10.46 5.28
CA SER A 61 7.78 9.16 5.71
C SER A 61 8.20 8.08 4.72
N PHE A 62 8.77 7.01 5.25
CA PHE A 62 9.13 5.82 4.49
C PHE A 62 8.46 4.61 5.14
N ASN A 63 7.55 3.99 4.39
CA ASN A 63 6.81 2.80 4.82
C ASN A 63 7.18 1.62 3.95
N VAL A 64 7.46 0.50 4.59
CA VAL A 64 7.73 -0.79 3.95
C VAL A 64 6.78 -1.81 4.54
N SER A 65 6.02 -2.50 3.69
CA SER A 65 5.15 -3.61 4.06
C SER A 65 5.58 -4.85 3.30
N ILE A 66 5.90 -5.91 4.01
CA ILE A 66 6.44 -7.15 3.43
C ILE A 66 5.70 -8.33 4.03
N THR A 67 5.31 -9.26 3.17
CA THR A 67 4.80 -10.58 3.57
C THR A 67 5.89 -11.63 3.41
N PRO A 68 5.80 -12.78 4.12
CA PRO A 68 6.71 -13.90 3.86
C PRO A 68 6.62 -14.35 2.39
N PRO A 69 7.76 -14.67 1.75
CA PRO A 69 7.82 -15.15 0.37
C PRO A 69 7.45 -16.64 0.30
N TYR A 70 6.17 -16.96 0.47
CA TYR A 70 5.68 -18.35 0.51
C TYR A 70 6.03 -19.12 -0.75
N SER A 71 5.98 -18.47 -1.93
CA SER A 71 6.28 -19.09 -3.22
C SER A 71 7.73 -19.56 -3.38
N LEU A 72 8.63 -19.13 -2.50
CA LEU A 72 10.01 -19.58 -2.46
C LEU A 72 10.22 -20.78 -1.52
N ILE A 73 9.22 -21.12 -0.70
CA ILE A 73 9.34 -22.09 0.40
C ILE A 73 8.44 -23.31 0.17
N ASP A 74 7.24 -23.11 -0.41
CA ASP A 74 6.17 -24.11 -0.45
C ASP A 74 6.29 -25.15 -1.60
N ASN A 75 7.28 -25.01 -2.48
CA ASN A 75 7.52 -25.90 -3.64
C ASN A 75 6.31 -26.10 -4.57
N ILE A 76 5.36 -25.16 -4.60
CA ILE A 76 4.19 -25.20 -5.47
C ILE A 76 4.55 -24.63 -6.85
N ASP A 77 4.19 -25.30 -7.93
CA ASP A 77 4.36 -24.79 -9.29
C ASP A 77 3.24 -23.79 -9.66
N TYR A 78 3.45 -22.53 -9.27
CA TYR A 78 2.53 -21.43 -9.56
C TYR A 78 2.37 -21.15 -11.06
N LYS A 79 3.32 -21.56 -11.90
CA LYS A 79 3.20 -21.42 -13.35
C LYS A 79 2.05 -22.27 -13.86
N THR A 80 2.04 -23.56 -13.58
CA THR A 80 0.97 -24.49 -13.96
C THR A 80 -0.39 -24.03 -13.44
N LEU A 81 -0.45 -23.58 -12.15
CA LEU A 81 -1.69 -23.04 -11.58
C LEU A 81 -2.17 -21.75 -12.29
N SER A 82 -1.27 -20.97 -12.88
CA SER A 82 -1.63 -19.74 -13.60
C SER A 82 -2.09 -19.98 -15.03
N GLU A 83 -1.81 -21.13 -15.61
CA GLU A 83 -2.17 -21.49 -16.98
C GLU A 83 -3.59 -22.07 -17.10
N VAL A 84 -4.23 -22.43 -15.96
CA VAL A 84 -5.61 -22.93 -15.93
C VAL A 84 -6.57 -21.80 -16.34
N LYS A 85 -7.39 -22.05 -17.37
CA LYS A 85 -8.29 -21.05 -17.95
C LYS A 85 -9.59 -20.93 -17.12
N PRO A 86 -10.25 -19.75 -17.16
CA PRO A 86 -11.54 -19.55 -16.48
C PRO A 86 -12.65 -20.52 -16.89
N THR A 87 -12.55 -21.12 -18.08
CA THR A 87 -13.50 -22.10 -18.62
C THR A 87 -13.31 -23.50 -18.06
N ASP A 88 -12.16 -23.78 -17.43
CA ASP A 88 -11.82 -25.12 -16.97
C ASP A 88 -12.46 -25.42 -15.61
N ALA A 89 -12.92 -26.63 -15.40
CA ALA A 89 -13.57 -27.04 -14.14
C ALA A 89 -12.67 -26.88 -12.90
N GLY A 90 -11.33 -26.92 -13.09
CA GLY A 90 -10.33 -26.75 -12.03
C GLY A 90 -9.96 -25.30 -11.70
N TYR A 91 -10.49 -24.30 -12.40
CA TYR A 91 -10.07 -22.91 -12.28
C TYR A 91 -10.22 -22.34 -10.86
N ASN A 92 -11.38 -22.51 -10.23
CA ASN A 92 -11.62 -22.03 -8.89
C ASN A 92 -10.73 -22.73 -7.84
N ALA A 93 -10.40 -23.99 -8.06
CA ALA A 93 -9.47 -24.72 -7.17
C ALA A 93 -8.05 -24.18 -7.32
N SER A 94 -7.59 -23.92 -8.54
CA SER A 94 -6.27 -23.34 -8.80
C SER A 94 -6.13 -21.94 -8.22
N LEU A 95 -7.17 -21.10 -8.29
CA LEU A 95 -7.19 -19.78 -7.65
C LEU A 95 -7.11 -19.88 -6.13
N ARG A 96 -7.86 -20.79 -5.51
CA ARG A 96 -7.83 -21.01 -4.05
C ARG A 96 -6.44 -21.43 -3.58
N GLU A 97 -5.80 -22.35 -4.26
CA GLU A 97 -4.46 -22.82 -3.92
C GLU A 97 -3.42 -21.72 -4.14
N ARG A 98 -3.49 -21.00 -5.28
CA ARG A 98 -2.58 -19.93 -5.64
C ARG A 98 -2.61 -18.77 -4.65
N TYR A 99 -3.79 -18.39 -4.15
CA TYR A 99 -4.00 -17.24 -3.27
C TYR A 99 -4.33 -17.57 -1.83
N LYS A 100 -4.12 -18.82 -1.42
CA LYS A 100 -4.26 -19.27 -0.04
C LYS A 100 -3.44 -18.44 0.94
N TRP A 101 -2.21 -18.09 0.55
CA TRP A 101 -1.33 -17.18 1.25
C TRP A 101 -0.96 -16.03 0.32
N ILE A 102 -1.23 -14.81 0.79
CA ILE A 102 -0.91 -13.59 0.03
C ILE A 102 0.56 -13.26 0.20
N GLU A 103 1.23 -12.91 -0.90
CA GLU A 103 2.61 -12.46 -0.86
C GLU A 103 2.81 -11.20 -1.71
N TYR A 104 3.51 -10.23 -1.14
CA TYR A 104 3.89 -8.97 -1.80
C TYR A 104 4.97 -8.25 -0.99
N HIS A 105 5.59 -7.28 -1.61
CA HIS A 105 6.32 -6.23 -0.92
C HIS A 105 5.88 -4.87 -1.46
N LYS A 106 5.59 -3.94 -0.56
CA LYS A 106 5.06 -2.62 -0.87
C LYS A 106 5.91 -1.56 -0.20
N TRP A 107 6.34 -0.58 -0.97
CA TRP A 107 7.21 0.48 -0.54
C TRP A 107 6.53 1.80 -0.82
N LYS A 108 6.46 2.67 0.18
CA LYS A 108 5.87 3.99 0.06
C LYS A 108 6.83 5.02 0.63
N PHE A 109 7.15 6.01 -0.15
CA PHE A 109 7.93 7.17 0.26
C PHE A 109 7.08 8.41 0.05
N LYS A 110 6.97 9.24 1.08
CA LYS A 110 6.28 10.53 1.02
C LYS A 110 7.20 11.58 1.60
N SER A 111 7.28 12.72 0.93
CA SER A 111 8.06 13.85 1.41
C SER A 111 7.36 15.17 1.14
N LYS A 112 7.44 16.06 2.10
CA LYS A 112 6.96 17.45 2.00
C LYS A 112 8.05 18.37 2.56
N PHE A 113 8.32 19.43 1.85
CA PHE A 113 9.27 20.47 2.22
C PHE A 113 8.56 21.82 2.22
N TYR A 114 8.80 22.60 3.24
CA TYR A 114 8.23 23.93 3.40
C TYR A 114 9.35 24.95 3.53
N THR A 115 9.27 26.03 2.75
CA THR A 115 10.24 27.11 2.75
C THR A 115 9.51 28.45 2.70
N ALA A 116 9.73 29.29 3.71
CA ALA A 116 9.22 30.64 3.72
C ALA A 116 9.98 31.51 2.68
N LEU A 117 9.27 32.09 1.75
CA LEU A 117 9.82 32.98 0.73
C LEU A 117 9.83 34.43 1.17
N THR A 118 8.95 34.79 2.11
CA THR A 118 8.84 36.15 2.67
C THR A 118 8.80 36.08 4.20
N SER A 119 9.27 37.13 4.86
CA SER A 119 9.20 37.29 6.31
C SER A 119 7.98 38.15 6.73
N GLY A 120 7.47 37.93 7.96
CA GLY A 120 6.39 38.70 8.55
C GLY A 120 5.13 37.87 8.82
N GLN A 121 4.06 38.56 9.23
CA GLN A 121 2.79 37.89 9.61
C GLN A 121 2.08 37.29 8.39
N LYS A 122 2.16 37.92 7.22
CA LYS A 122 1.65 37.43 5.93
C LYS A 122 2.82 36.83 5.14
N CYS A 123 3.16 35.60 5.45
CA CYS A 123 4.28 34.91 4.85
C CYS A 123 3.84 34.10 3.62
N LEU A 124 4.56 34.26 2.51
CA LEU A 124 4.42 33.37 1.36
C LEU A 124 5.31 32.13 1.60
N VAL A 125 4.72 30.96 1.54
CA VAL A 125 5.39 29.69 1.77
C VAL A 125 5.36 28.86 0.49
N LEU A 126 6.53 28.40 0.05
CA LEU A 126 6.64 27.38 -0.99
C LEU A 126 6.56 26.00 -0.35
N MET A 127 5.64 25.17 -0.83
CA MET A 127 5.55 23.76 -0.45
C MET A 127 5.86 22.89 -1.66
N ALA A 128 6.85 22.00 -1.51
CA ALA A 128 7.13 20.95 -2.48
C ALA A 128 6.76 19.58 -1.86
N ARG A 129 6.08 18.75 -2.65
CA ARG A 129 5.69 17.39 -2.26
C ARG A 129 6.11 16.40 -3.31
N ALA A 130 6.68 15.28 -2.87
CA ALA A 130 6.95 14.14 -3.73
C ALA A 130 6.52 12.84 -3.02
N ASP A 131 5.67 12.07 -3.69
CA ASP A 131 5.21 10.78 -3.22
C ASP A 131 5.63 9.72 -4.23
N PHE A 132 6.14 8.60 -3.74
CA PHE A 132 6.54 7.47 -4.54
C PHE A 132 5.99 6.18 -3.94
N GLY A 133 5.43 5.31 -4.78
CA GLY A 133 4.91 4.01 -4.38
C GLY A 133 5.40 2.91 -5.33
N LEU A 134 5.82 1.79 -4.76
CA LEU A 134 6.20 0.59 -5.48
C LEU A 134 5.51 -0.62 -4.86
N LEU A 135 4.87 -1.42 -5.69
CA LEU A 135 4.33 -2.71 -5.32
C LEU A 135 5.04 -3.79 -6.15
N GLY A 136 5.65 -4.74 -5.47
CA GLY A 136 6.34 -5.85 -6.09
C GLY A 136 5.80 -7.21 -5.64
N HIS A 137 6.29 -8.24 -6.28
CA HIS A 137 5.94 -9.63 -6.03
C HIS A 137 7.22 -10.49 -6.02
N PHE A 138 7.21 -11.56 -5.24
CA PHE A 138 8.34 -12.50 -5.20
C PHE A 138 8.26 -13.51 -6.36
N ASN A 139 7.03 -13.85 -6.79
CA ASN A 139 6.79 -14.74 -7.91
C ASN A 139 5.88 -14.06 -8.96
N LYS A 140 6.33 -14.03 -10.21
CA LYS A 140 5.59 -13.39 -11.33
C LYS A 140 4.21 -13.98 -11.61
N TYR A 141 4.00 -15.24 -11.21
CA TYR A 141 2.75 -15.95 -11.39
C TYR A 141 1.78 -15.82 -10.19
N LYS A 142 2.25 -15.20 -9.07
CA LYS A 142 1.48 -15.03 -7.83
C LYS A 142 1.46 -13.56 -7.41
N LYS A 143 0.80 -12.72 -8.19
CA LYS A 143 0.61 -11.31 -7.84
C LYS A 143 -0.52 -11.18 -6.83
N SER A 144 -0.34 -10.34 -5.79
CA SER A 144 -1.39 -10.12 -4.80
C SER A 144 -2.64 -9.50 -5.43
N PRO A 145 -3.83 -10.07 -5.23
CA PRO A 145 -5.07 -9.50 -5.74
C PRO A 145 -5.65 -8.41 -4.82
N PHE A 146 -5.16 -8.28 -3.58
CA PHE A 146 -5.74 -7.41 -2.56
C PHE A 146 -4.96 -6.11 -2.36
N GLU A 147 -3.69 -6.08 -2.78
CA GLU A 147 -2.81 -4.94 -2.60
C GLU A 147 -2.54 -4.27 -3.95
N THR A 148 -3.07 -3.06 -4.12
CA THR A 148 -2.90 -2.26 -5.34
C THR A 148 -2.84 -0.78 -5.00
N PHE A 149 -2.28 0.03 -5.90
CA PHE A 149 -2.41 1.47 -5.86
C PHE A 149 -3.52 1.89 -6.82
N TYR A 150 -4.51 2.60 -6.31
CA TYR A 150 -5.57 3.18 -7.10
C TYR A 150 -5.31 4.67 -7.29
N VAL A 151 -5.39 5.14 -8.52
CA VAL A 151 -5.17 6.54 -8.86
C VAL A 151 -6.47 7.12 -9.39
N GLY A 152 -6.98 8.15 -8.73
CA GLY A 152 -8.21 8.84 -9.13
C GLY A 152 -8.96 9.46 -7.96
N GLY A 153 -9.99 10.24 -8.28
CA GLY A 153 -10.87 10.85 -7.32
C GLY A 153 -10.32 12.05 -6.57
N ASP A 154 -11.15 12.64 -5.76
CA ASP A 154 -10.86 13.86 -5.00
C ASP A 154 -10.17 13.58 -3.64
N GLY A 155 -10.00 12.32 -3.27
CA GLY A 155 -9.48 11.91 -1.96
C GLY A 155 -10.51 12.05 -0.83
N MET A 156 -11.72 12.49 -1.14
CA MET A 156 -12.85 12.49 -0.21
C MET A 156 -13.66 11.23 -0.47
N SER A 157 -13.45 10.22 0.33
CA SER A 157 -14.15 8.95 0.24
C SER A 157 -15.60 9.08 0.72
N GLY A 158 -16.46 9.69 -0.10
CA GLY A 158 -17.88 9.48 0.05
C GLY A 158 -18.23 8.14 -0.58
N TYR A 159 -18.61 7.16 0.21
CA TYR A 159 -19.23 5.90 -0.22
C TYR A 159 -18.44 4.94 -1.12
N SER A 160 -17.13 5.09 -1.34
CA SER A 160 -16.37 3.97 -1.90
C SER A 160 -16.13 2.95 -0.77
N TYR A 161 -16.59 1.75 -0.97
CA TYR A 161 -16.24 0.62 -0.11
C TYR A 161 -14.72 0.52 -0.10
N ASN A 162 -14.09 0.81 1.04
CA ASN A 162 -12.62 0.85 1.21
C ASN A 162 -12.01 -0.56 1.14
N TYR A 163 -12.14 -1.21 0.00
CA TYR A 163 -11.36 -2.42 -0.30
C TYR A 163 -9.96 -2.08 -0.80
N TYR A 164 -9.71 -0.80 -1.06
CA TYR A 164 -8.47 -0.31 -1.64
C TYR A 164 -7.55 0.20 -0.53
N THR A 165 -6.42 -0.44 -0.39
CA THR A 165 -5.47 -0.13 0.69
C THR A 165 -4.74 1.19 0.48
N ASP A 166 -4.56 1.63 -0.77
CA ASP A 166 -3.88 2.89 -1.08
C ASP A 166 -4.51 3.62 -2.27
N MET A 167 -5.19 4.71 -1.97
CA MET A 167 -5.74 5.62 -2.96
C MET A 167 -4.84 6.85 -3.13
N VAL A 168 -4.47 7.15 -4.35
CA VAL A 168 -3.75 8.37 -4.74
C VAL A 168 -4.75 9.33 -5.37
N ALA A 169 -5.12 10.37 -4.62
CA ALA A 169 -6.07 11.37 -5.08
C ALA A 169 -5.53 12.12 -6.31
N LEU A 170 -6.31 12.17 -7.37
CA LEU A 170 -6.00 12.90 -8.60
C LEU A 170 -7.23 13.68 -9.05
N ARG A 171 -7.19 15.01 -8.87
CA ARG A 171 -8.30 15.89 -9.21
C ARG A 171 -8.66 15.82 -10.69
N GLY A 172 -9.96 15.78 -11.00
CA GLY A 172 -10.48 15.72 -12.36
C GLY A 172 -10.67 14.29 -12.91
N TYR A 173 -10.44 13.27 -12.08
CA TYR A 173 -10.71 11.87 -12.40
C TYR A 173 -11.72 11.30 -11.42
N ASP A 174 -12.58 10.43 -11.90
CA ASP A 174 -13.58 9.75 -11.07
C ASP A 174 -12.91 8.84 -10.03
N ASN A 175 -13.63 8.56 -8.96
CA ASN A 175 -13.22 7.55 -7.99
C ASN A 175 -13.29 6.18 -8.68
N GLY A 176 -12.15 5.55 -8.90
CA GLY A 176 -12.02 4.26 -9.57
C GLY A 176 -12.58 3.08 -8.76
#